data_1900f675eb2e3ee32c5c4a1e390bacb3
#
_entry.id   1900f675eb2e3ee32c5c4a1e390bacb3
#
_cell.length_a   1.000
_cell.length_b   1.000
_cell.length_c   1.000
_cell.angle_alpha   90.00
_cell.angle_beta   90.00
_cell.angle_gamma   90.00
#
_symmetry.space_group_name_H-M   'P 1'
#
loop_
_entity.id
_entity.type
_entity.pdbx_description
1 polymer ?
#
loop_
_entity_poly.entity_id
_entity_poly.type
_entity_poly.pdbx_seq_one_letter_code
_entity_poly.pdbx_strand_id
1 'polypeptide(L)'
;MHMSHKHSSIQYEGVTTMARDGYGEMSCISCCVSPLDPENEEQRHNIQYFGARVNVLKALLTGLNGGYDDVHKDYKVFDIDPIRDEVLEFESVKANFEKSLDWLTDTYVDALNIIHYMTDKYNYEAVQMAFLPTHQRANMGFGICGFANTVDTLSAIKYATVKPIRDENGYIYDYETIGEYPRWGEDDPRSNELAEWLVEAYTTRLRSHKLYKNAEATVSLLTITSNVAYSKQTGNSP
;
A
#
# COMPACT_ATOMS: atom_id res chain seq x y z
N MET A 1 14.70 15.25 9.05
CA MET A 1 15.35 16.15 8.08
C MET A 1 16.49 15.48 7.28
N HIS A 2 16.85 14.23 7.57
CA HIS A 2 17.94 13.51 6.88
C HIS A 2 17.51 12.64 5.68
N MET A 3 16.21 12.36 5.51
CA MET A 3 15.73 11.54 4.39
C MET A 3 15.64 12.32 3.05
N SER A 4 15.46 13.64 3.11
CA SER A 4 15.38 14.48 1.90
C SER A 4 16.70 14.52 1.11
N HIS A 5 17.84 14.45 1.80
CA HIS A 5 19.15 14.46 1.15
C HIS A 5 19.53 13.15 0.46
N LYS A 6 19.10 12.00 1.00
CA LYS A 6 19.37 10.72 0.35
C LYS A 6 18.51 10.53 -0.90
N HIS A 7 17.29 11.03 -0.90
CA HIS A 7 16.41 10.96 -2.08
C HIS A 7 16.94 11.81 -3.24
N SER A 8 17.43 13.01 -2.96
CA SER A 8 17.98 13.90 -3.99
C SER A 8 19.33 13.39 -4.54
N SER A 9 20.16 12.74 -3.71
CA SER A 9 21.42 12.15 -4.20
C SER A 9 21.18 10.93 -5.09
N ILE A 10 20.25 10.04 -4.73
CA ILE A 10 19.88 8.89 -5.56
C ILE A 10 19.29 9.35 -6.90
N GLN A 11 18.44 10.38 -6.91
CA GLN A 11 17.92 10.94 -8.15
C GLN A 11 19.02 11.56 -9.01
N TYR A 12 19.96 12.27 -8.41
CA TYR A 12 21.09 12.89 -9.13
C TYR A 12 22.04 11.85 -9.71
N GLU A 13 22.42 10.84 -8.93
CA GLU A 13 23.25 9.72 -9.40
C GLU A 13 22.56 8.94 -10.53
N GLY A 14 21.26 8.70 -10.40
CA GLY A 14 20.46 8.05 -11.42
C GLY A 14 20.44 8.83 -12.74
N VAL A 15 20.19 10.15 -12.70
CA VAL A 15 20.21 11.02 -13.88
C VAL A 15 21.59 11.02 -14.55
N THR A 16 22.67 11.11 -13.75
CA THR A 16 24.03 11.09 -14.26
C THR A 16 24.36 9.74 -14.92
N THR A 17 23.94 8.63 -14.34
CA THR A 17 24.13 7.30 -14.90
C THR A 17 23.34 7.15 -16.20
N MET A 18 22.09 7.57 -16.25
CA MET A 18 21.27 7.53 -17.47
C MET A 18 21.83 8.41 -18.58
N ALA A 19 22.35 9.60 -18.26
CA ALA A 19 23.00 10.46 -19.22
C ALA A 19 24.27 9.78 -19.79
N ARG A 20 25.09 9.17 -18.93
CA ARG A 20 26.28 8.40 -19.35
C ARG A 20 25.91 7.24 -20.26
N ASP A 21 24.79 6.56 -20.01
CA ASP A 21 24.34 5.41 -20.78
C ASP A 21 23.55 5.80 -22.05
N GLY A 22 23.52 7.09 -22.40
CA GLY A 22 22.92 7.58 -23.63
C GLY A 22 21.44 7.90 -23.58
N TYR A 23 20.83 7.92 -22.37
CA TYR A 23 19.42 8.32 -22.21
C TYR A 23 19.18 9.83 -22.24
N GLY A 24 20.26 10.63 -22.23
CA GLY A 24 20.19 12.07 -22.18
C GLY A 24 19.94 12.65 -20.80
N GLU A 25 20.43 13.86 -20.57
CA GLU A 25 20.37 14.54 -19.27
C GLU A 25 18.94 14.89 -18.79
N MET A 26 18.00 14.88 -19.72
CA MET A 26 16.58 15.18 -19.45
C MET A 26 15.73 13.94 -19.15
N SER A 27 16.34 12.77 -19.05
CA SER A 27 15.62 11.55 -18.64
C SER A 27 15.15 11.71 -17.20
N CYS A 28 13.89 12.03 -17.03
CA CYS A 28 13.30 12.24 -15.71
C CYS A 28 13.23 10.93 -14.94
N ILE A 29 14.08 10.80 -13.94
CA ILE A 29 13.88 9.85 -12.87
C ILE A 29 13.00 10.54 -11.83
N SER A 30 11.77 10.08 -11.71
CA SER A 30 10.90 10.48 -10.61
C SER A 30 10.84 9.38 -9.56
N CYS A 31 10.35 9.70 -8.37
CA CYS A 31 10.07 8.69 -7.34
C CYS A 31 9.07 7.62 -7.80
N CYS A 32 8.37 7.85 -8.90
CA CYS A 32 7.27 7.04 -9.40
C CYS A 32 7.60 6.27 -10.68
N VAL A 33 8.71 6.59 -11.33
CA VAL A 33 9.21 5.93 -12.54
C VAL A 33 10.72 5.87 -12.45
N SER A 34 11.27 4.67 -12.38
CA SER A 34 12.72 4.50 -12.31
C SER A 34 13.18 3.24 -13.02
N PRO A 35 14.38 3.25 -13.67
CA PRO A 35 15.00 2.03 -14.13
C PRO A 35 15.33 1.13 -12.92
N LEU A 36 15.20 -0.18 -13.10
CA LEU A 36 15.43 -1.14 -12.02
C LEU A 36 16.92 -1.24 -11.66
N ASP A 37 17.75 -1.34 -12.66
CA ASP A 37 19.20 -1.38 -12.51
C ASP A 37 19.86 -0.69 -13.70
N PRO A 38 20.21 0.59 -13.57
CA PRO A 38 20.79 1.35 -14.68
C PRO A 38 22.22 0.91 -15.04
N GLU A 39 22.91 0.19 -14.16
CA GLU A 39 24.28 -0.29 -14.40
C GLU A 39 24.30 -1.65 -15.11
N ASN A 40 23.21 -2.40 -15.03
CA ASN A 40 23.06 -3.69 -15.68
C ASN A 40 22.51 -3.52 -17.10
N GLU A 41 23.28 -3.91 -18.12
CA GLU A 41 22.92 -3.76 -19.52
C GLU A 41 21.60 -4.46 -19.90
N GLU A 42 21.28 -5.58 -19.28
CA GLU A 42 20.04 -6.32 -19.54
C GLU A 42 18.83 -5.67 -18.83
N GLN A 43 19.05 -5.03 -17.70
CA GLN A 43 17.98 -4.49 -16.85
C GLN A 43 17.77 -2.98 -16.98
N ARG A 44 18.72 -2.23 -17.56
CA ARG A 44 18.60 -0.77 -17.69
C ARG A 44 17.40 -0.31 -18.51
N HIS A 45 16.84 -1.17 -19.35
CA HIS A 45 15.61 -0.91 -20.11
C HIS A 45 14.34 -1.32 -19.37
N ASN A 46 14.47 -1.98 -18.23
CA ASN A 46 13.37 -2.37 -17.39
C ASN A 46 12.99 -1.23 -16.46
N ILE A 47 11.74 -0.81 -16.50
CA ILE A 47 11.26 0.34 -15.75
C ILE A 47 10.16 -0.07 -14.78
N GLN A 48 10.25 0.43 -13.55
CA GLN A 48 9.19 0.37 -12.58
C GLN A 48 8.27 1.59 -12.72
N TYR A 49 6.97 1.33 -12.72
CA TYR A 49 5.93 2.35 -12.71
C TYR A 49 5.13 2.29 -11.41
N PHE A 50 4.72 3.46 -10.95
CA PHE A 50 3.90 3.60 -9.75
C PHE A 50 2.69 4.47 -10.09
N GLY A 51 1.46 3.96 -9.89
CA GLY A 51 0.26 4.63 -10.37
C GLY A 51 -0.70 5.12 -9.30
N ALA A 52 -0.81 4.42 -8.18
CA ALA A 52 -1.77 4.73 -7.13
C ALA A 52 -1.32 4.22 -5.76
N ARG A 53 -2.12 4.50 -4.73
CA ARG A 53 -1.85 4.15 -3.34
C ARG A 53 -3.11 3.64 -2.68
N VAL A 54 -2.97 2.75 -1.70
CA VAL A 54 -4.07 2.25 -0.88
C VAL A 54 -3.78 2.40 0.61
N ASN A 55 -4.83 2.50 1.41
CA ASN A 55 -4.76 2.57 2.86
C ASN A 55 -5.21 1.23 3.46
N VAL A 56 -4.24 0.43 3.92
CA VAL A 56 -4.53 -0.91 4.46
C VAL A 56 -5.23 -0.86 5.81
N LEU A 57 -4.98 0.18 6.63
CA LEU A 57 -5.72 0.38 7.87
C LEU A 57 -7.20 0.64 7.59
N LYS A 58 -7.49 1.50 6.61
CA LYS A 58 -8.88 1.79 6.24
C LYS A 58 -9.61 0.53 5.76
N ALA A 59 -8.93 -0.35 5.02
CA ALA A 59 -9.51 -1.63 4.61
C ALA A 59 -9.84 -2.53 5.81
N LEU A 60 -8.98 -2.58 6.83
CA LEU A 60 -9.24 -3.28 8.08
C LEU A 60 -10.48 -2.72 8.79
N LEU A 61 -10.52 -1.40 9.03
CA LEU A 61 -11.61 -0.74 9.75
C LEU A 61 -12.95 -0.85 9.01
N THR A 62 -12.92 -0.71 7.69
CA THR A 62 -14.09 -0.91 6.82
C THR A 62 -14.60 -2.34 6.90
N GLY A 63 -13.70 -3.32 6.91
CA GLY A 63 -14.05 -4.73 7.08
C GLY A 63 -14.73 -5.03 8.42
N LEU A 64 -14.22 -4.47 9.53
CA LEU A 64 -14.84 -4.61 10.85
C LEU A 64 -16.29 -4.09 10.89
N ASN A 65 -16.59 -3.08 10.08
CA ASN A 65 -17.91 -2.47 9.94
C ASN A 65 -18.80 -3.13 8.84
N GLY A 66 -18.45 -4.32 8.38
CA GLY A 66 -19.26 -5.01 7.38
C GLY A 66 -19.16 -4.40 5.97
N GLY A 67 -18.03 -3.82 5.65
CA GLY A 67 -17.75 -3.18 4.38
C GLY A 67 -18.27 -1.73 4.26
N TYR A 68 -18.81 -1.18 5.33
CA TYR A 68 -19.17 0.25 5.38
C TYR A 68 -17.94 1.10 5.71
N ASP A 69 -17.83 2.24 5.03
CA ASP A 69 -16.74 3.19 5.27
C ASP A 69 -16.68 3.61 6.75
N ASP A 70 -15.50 3.57 7.34
CA ASP A 70 -15.28 3.84 8.76
C ASP A 70 -15.53 5.30 9.16
N VAL A 71 -15.49 6.23 8.19
CA VAL A 71 -15.78 7.66 8.36
C VAL A 71 -17.15 8.01 7.80
N HIS A 72 -17.45 7.57 6.57
CA HIS A 72 -18.71 7.84 5.86
C HIS A 72 -19.61 6.60 5.90
N LYS A 73 -20.21 6.34 7.04
CA LYS A 73 -20.93 5.10 7.38
C LYS A 73 -22.20 4.82 6.57
N ASP A 74 -22.67 5.76 5.78
CA ASP A 74 -23.74 5.62 4.80
C ASP A 74 -23.27 5.00 3.48
N TYR A 75 -21.95 4.89 3.27
CA TYR A 75 -21.36 4.36 2.06
C TYR A 75 -20.80 2.94 2.26
N LYS A 76 -21.38 1.96 1.58
CA LYS A 76 -20.88 0.58 1.57
C LYS A 76 -19.88 0.42 0.45
N VAL A 77 -18.65 0.08 0.81
CA VAL A 77 -17.51 -0.06 -0.11
C VAL A 77 -17.48 -1.45 -0.76
N PHE A 78 -17.70 -2.50 0.04
CA PHE A 78 -17.73 -3.89 -0.39
C PHE A 78 -18.61 -4.75 0.53
N ASP A 79 -18.94 -5.98 0.09
CA ASP A 79 -19.75 -6.91 0.86
C ASP A 79 -18.90 -7.83 1.72
N ILE A 80 -19.08 -7.73 3.03
CA ILE A 80 -18.47 -8.60 4.04
C ILE A 80 -19.36 -8.60 5.30
N ASP A 81 -19.31 -9.67 6.07
CA ASP A 81 -20.02 -9.72 7.35
C ASP A 81 -19.32 -8.87 8.40
N PRO A 82 -20.04 -8.02 9.13
CA PRO A 82 -19.45 -7.20 10.18
C PRO A 82 -19.05 -8.06 11.39
N ILE A 83 -17.99 -7.64 12.07
CA ILE A 83 -17.65 -8.19 13.39
C ILE A 83 -18.61 -7.59 14.42
N ARG A 84 -19.30 -8.46 15.20
CA ARG A 84 -20.32 -8.06 16.19
C ARG A 84 -19.89 -8.29 17.62
N ASP A 85 -18.71 -8.83 17.84
CA ASP A 85 -18.20 -9.20 19.16
C ASP A 85 -18.11 -7.97 20.09
N GLU A 86 -18.37 -8.18 21.39
CA GLU A 86 -18.21 -7.15 22.44
C GLU A 86 -16.71 -6.90 22.73
N VAL A 87 -15.88 -7.91 22.57
CA VAL A 87 -14.42 -7.85 22.61
C VAL A 87 -13.91 -8.42 21.28
N LEU A 88 -13.05 -7.69 20.60
CA LEU A 88 -12.49 -8.15 19.34
C LEU A 88 -11.61 -9.36 19.56
N GLU A 89 -11.89 -10.42 18.81
CA GLU A 89 -11.17 -11.67 18.84
C GLU A 89 -10.21 -11.75 17.64
N PHE A 90 -8.91 -11.99 17.89
CA PHE A 90 -7.85 -11.85 16.90
C PHE A 90 -8.06 -12.70 15.65
N GLU A 91 -8.39 -13.98 15.79
CA GLU A 91 -8.54 -14.87 14.62
C GLU A 91 -9.77 -14.49 13.78
N SER A 92 -10.84 -14.04 14.43
CA SER A 92 -12.04 -13.52 13.77
C SER A 92 -11.74 -12.26 12.98
N VAL A 93 -11.04 -11.29 13.59
CA VAL A 93 -10.62 -10.05 12.94
C VAL A 93 -9.64 -10.33 11.80
N LYS A 94 -8.66 -11.19 12.02
CA LYS A 94 -7.70 -11.59 11.00
C LYS A 94 -8.38 -12.20 9.77
N ALA A 95 -9.28 -13.15 9.98
CA ALA A 95 -10.03 -13.79 8.89
C ALA A 95 -10.93 -12.80 8.12
N ASN A 96 -11.52 -11.83 8.82
CA ASN A 96 -12.29 -10.75 8.21
C ASN A 96 -11.36 -9.83 7.39
N PHE A 97 -10.21 -9.47 7.95
CA PHE A 97 -9.23 -8.62 7.28
C PHE A 97 -8.62 -9.29 6.03
N GLU A 98 -8.37 -10.59 6.07
CA GLU A 98 -7.91 -11.34 4.89
C GLU A 98 -8.89 -11.20 3.71
N LYS A 99 -10.20 -11.28 3.95
CA LYS A 99 -11.22 -11.02 2.92
C LYS A 99 -11.21 -9.57 2.43
N SER A 100 -10.97 -8.63 3.35
CA SER A 100 -10.82 -7.21 2.99
C SER A 100 -9.58 -6.98 2.13
N LEU A 101 -8.48 -7.69 2.40
CA LEU A 101 -7.27 -7.67 1.58
C LEU A 101 -7.49 -8.27 0.19
N ASP A 102 -8.28 -9.35 0.08
CA ASP A 102 -8.66 -9.94 -1.21
C ASP A 102 -9.36 -8.89 -2.08
N TRP A 103 -10.42 -8.28 -1.56
CA TRP A 103 -11.14 -7.20 -2.25
C TRP A 103 -10.23 -6.01 -2.59
N LEU A 104 -9.39 -5.58 -1.65
CA LEU A 104 -8.50 -4.43 -1.81
C LEU A 104 -7.50 -4.66 -2.94
N THR A 105 -6.88 -5.86 -2.98
CA THR A 105 -5.88 -6.19 -4.00
C THR A 105 -6.50 -6.37 -5.37
N ASP A 106 -7.67 -7.01 -5.47
CA ASP A 106 -8.43 -7.11 -6.72
C ASP A 106 -8.73 -5.72 -7.30
N THR A 107 -9.33 -4.86 -6.48
CA THR A 107 -9.70 -3.50 -6.89
C THR A 107 -8.46 -2.66 -7.26
N TYR A 108 -7.38 -2.79 -6.49
CA TYR A 108 -6.16 -2.03 -6.73
C TYR A 108 -5.46 -2.46 -8.02
N VAL A 109 -5.36 -3.76 -8.26
CA VAL A 109 -4.78 -4.29 -9.50
C VAL A 109 -5.59 -3.88 -10.71
N ASP A 110 -6.91 -4.01 -10.65
CA ASP A 110 -7.79 -3.60 -11.75
C ASP A 110 -7.67 -2.10 -12.04
N ALA A 111 -7.66 -1.27 -10.99
CA ALA A 111 -7.47 0.17 -11.12
C ALA A 111 -6.11 0.51 -11.78
N LEU A 112 -5.01 -0.12 -11.33
CA LEU A 112 -3.69 0.11 -11.92
C LEU A 112 -3.61 -0.38 -13.37
N ASN A 113 -4.17 -1.54 -13.68
CA ASN A 113 -4.21 -2.05 -15.05
C ASN A 113 -4.95 -1.06 -15.99
N ILE A 114 -6.07 -0.51 -15.53
CA ILE A 114 -6.83 0.49 -16.29
C ILE A 114 -6.02 1.79 -16.43
N ILE A 115 -5.46 2.31 -15.33
CA ILE A 115 -4.67 3.55 -15.34
C ILE A 115 -3.52 3.43 -16.33
N HIS A 116 -2.73 2.36 -16.25
CA HIS A 116 -1.58 2.17 -17.14
C HIS A 116 -1.98 1.94 -18.60
N TYR A 117 -3.06 1.17 -18.84
CA TYR A 117 -3.61 1.02 -20.18
C TYR A 117 -4.08 2.35 -20.78
N MET A 118 -4.83 3.14 -20.00
CA MET A 118 -5.35 4.43 -20.46
C MET A 118 -4.25 5.46 -20.68
N THR A 119 -3.24 5.47 -19.82
CA THR A 119 -2.07 6.34 -19.96
C THR A 119 -1.28 6.00 -21.21
N ASP A 120 -1.01 4.73 -21.47
CA ASP A 120 -0.35 4.29 -22.71
C ASP A 120 -1.17 4.62 -23.96
N LYS A 121 -2.51 4.47 -23.89
CA LYS A 121 -3.39 4.72 -25.02
C LYS A 121 -3.55 6.18 -25.37
N TYR A 122 -3.65 7.04 -24.37
CA TYR A 122 -3.96 8.47 -24.55
C TYR A 122 -2.77 9.40 -24.43
N ASN A 123 -1.57 8.86 -24.36
CA ASN A 123 -0.40 9.56 -24.84
C ASN A 123 0.59 10.16 -23.84
N TYR A 124 0.31 10.23 -22.57
CA TYR A 124 1.30 10.89 -21.71
C TYR A 124 2.55 10.02 -21.48
N GLU A 125 2.35 8.78 -21.07
CA GLU A 125 3.47 7.84 -20.91
C GLU A 125 4.09 7.47 -22.25
N ALA A 126 3.29 7.26 -23.28
CA ALA A 126 3.79 6.96 -24.62
C ALA A 126 4.73 8.06 -25.17
N VAL A 127 4.43 9.34 -24.90
CA VAL A 127 5.33 10.44 -25.28
C VAL A 127 6.61 10.44 -24.47
N GLN A 128 6.55 10.22 -23.15
CA GLN A 128 7.74 10.10 -22.32
C GLN A 128 8.60 8.90 -22.76
N MET A 129 7.95 7.82 -23.11
CA MET A 129 8.59 6.59 -23.54
C MET A 129 9.23 6.69 -24.93
N ALA A 130 8.79 7.62 -25.77
CA ALA A 130 9.46 7.92 -27.04
C ALA A 130 10.90 8.43 -26.85
N PHE A 131 11.23 8.93 -25.66
CA PHE A 131 12.59 9.34 -25.30
C PHE A 131 13.42 8.20 -24.70
N LEU A 132 12.81 7.05 -24.42
CA LEU A 132 13.46 5.85 -23.88
C LEU A 132 13.30 4.70 -24.88
N PRO A 133 14.23 4.51 -25.82
CA PRO A 133 13.99 3.76 -27.05
C PRO A 133 13.71 2.26 -26.91
N THR A 134 13.91 1.64 -25.77
CA THR A 134 13.72 0.18 -25.61
C THR A 134 13.19 -0.23 -24.24
N HIS A 135 12.53 0.68 -23.54
CA HIS A 135 12.07 0.36 -22.20
C HIS A 135 10.94 -0.66 -22.18
N GLN A 136 10.95 -1.48 -21.16
CA GLN A 136 9.88 -2.42 -20.83
C GLN A 136 9.29 -2.07 -19.48
N ARG A 137 7.97 -2.13 -19.39
CA ARG A 137 7.27 -2.02 -18.11
C ARG A 137 7.45 -3.34 -17.35
N ALA A 138 8.58 -3.49 -16.67
CA ALA A 138 8.92 -4.72 -15.98
C ALA A 138 8.21 -4.84 -14.63
N ASN A 139 8.06 -3.72 -13.91
CA ASN A 139 7.47 -3.71 -12.58
C ASN A 139 6.38 -2.66 -12.47
N MET A 140 5.35 -2.98 -11.68
CA MET A 140 4.33 -2.03 -11.22
C MET A 140 4.40 -1.92 -9.71
N GLY A 141 4.62 -0.69 -9.21
CA GLY A 141 4.74 -0.39 -7.81
C GLY A 141 3.38 -0.21 -7.15
N PHE A 142 3.13 -0.98 -6.10
CA PHE A 142 1.92 -0.93 -5.28
C PHE A 142 2.27 -0.34 -3.92
N GLY A 143 1.93 0.94 -3.72
CA GLY A 143 2.21 1.65 -2.48
C GLY A 143 1.11 1.47 -1.45
N ILE A 144 1.49 1.15 -0.21
CA ILE A 144 0.56 1.07 0.91
C ILE A 144 0.87 2.14 1.97
N CYS A 145 -0.17 2.74 2.53
CA CYS A 145 -0.11 3.57 3.72
C CYS A 145 -0.88 2.93 4.88
N GLY A 146 -0.67 3.44 6.09
CA GLY A 146 -1.29 2.92 7.31
C GLY A 146 -0.68 1.60 7.80
N PHE A 147 0.49 1.19 7.27
CA PHE A 147 1.12 -0.09 7.63
C PHE A 147 1.39 -0.20 9.14
N ALA A 148 2.10 0.76 9.73
CA ALA A 148 2.43 0.76 11.15
C ALA A 148 1.16 0.70 12.01
N ASN A 149 0.19 1.55 11.73
CA ASN A 149 -1.07 1.58 12.46
C ASN A 149 -1.88 0.27 12.30
N THR A 150 -1.79 -0.40 11.15
CA THR A 150 -2.43 -1.71 10.96
C THR A 150 -1.77 -2.78 11.83
N VAL A 151 -0.43 -2.79 11.87
CA VAL A 151 0.32 -3.70 12.74
C VAL A 151 -0.01 -3.44 14.21
N ASP A 152 -0.03 -2.17 14.63
CA ASP A 152 -0.37 -1.79 16.01
C ASP A 152 -1.81 -2.19 16.37
N THR A 153 -2.76 -1.97 15.47
CA THR A 153 -4.17 -2.40 15.63
C THR A 153 -4.27 -3.92 15.81
N LEU A 154 -3.62 -4.69 14.96
CA LEU A 154 -3.62 -6.15 15.07
C LEU A 154 -2.92 -6.63 16.34
N SER A 155 -1.85 -5.95 16.74
CA SER A 155 -1.12 -6.21 17.98
C SER A 155 -1.99 -5.92 19.20
N ALA A 156 -2.69 -4.79 19.22
CA ALA A 156 -3.63 -4.45 20.29
C ALA A 156 -4.72 -5.52 20.43
N ILE A 157 -5.31 -5.95 19.33
CA ILE A 157 -6.37 -6.97 19.34
C ILE A 157 -5.83 -8.34 19.79
N LYS A 158 -4.58 -8.67 19.45
CA LYS A 158 -3.97 -9.97 19.80
C LYS A 158 -3.49 -10.05 21.24
N TYR A 159 -2.97 -8.97 21.80
CA TYR A 159 -2.23 -8.98 23.08
C TYR A 159 -2.90 -8.16 24.19
N ALA A 160 -3.85 -7.30 23.87
CA ALA A 160 -4.65 -6.55 24.83
C ALA A 160 -6.14 -6.92 24.73
N THR A 161 -6.99 -6.28 25.52
CA THR A 161 -8.43 -6.39 25.41
C THR A 161 -8.96 -5.17 24.69
N VAL A 162 -9.49 -5.37 23.49
CA VAL A 162 -10.04 -4.29 22.66
C VAL A 162 -11.55 -4.43 22.57
N LYS A 163 -12.28 -3.40 23.07
CA LYS A 163 -13.73 -3.31 22.99
C LYS A 163 -14.13 -2.25 21.98
N PRO A 164 -14.83 -2.59 20.91
CA PRO A 164 -15.30 -1.61 19.96
C PRO A 164 -16.46 -0.80 20.57
N ILE A 165 -16.40 0.52 20.43
CA ILE A 165 -17.48 1.44 20.82
C ILE A 165 -18.31 1.69 19.58
N ARG A 166 -19.62 1.37 19.67
CA ARG A 166 -20.55 1.40 18.54
C ARG A 166 -21.58 2.51 18.69
N ASP A 167 -22.00 3.04 17.57
CA ASP A 167 -23.13 3.96 17.51
C ASP A 167 -24.49 3.21 17.56
N GLU A 168 -25.59 3.95 17.51
CA GLU A 168 -26.95 3.43 17.54
C GLU A 168 -27.31 2.48 16.38
N ASN A 169 -26.56 2.55 15.27
CA ASN A 169 -26.70 1.69 14.12
C ASN A 169 -25.76 0.45 14.18
N GLY A 170 -24.92 0.38 15.21
CA GLY A 170 -23.97 -0.70 15.44
C GLY A 170 -22.64 -0.55 14.70
N TYR A 171 -22.36 0.61 14.09
CA TYR A 171 -21.08 0.90 13.49
C TYR A 171 -20.04 1.29 14.54
N ILE A 172 -18.84 0.75 14.42
CA ILE A 172 -17.71 1.09 15.29
C ILE A 172 -17.23 2.49 14.92
N TYR A 173 -17.05 3.34 15.91
CA TYR A 173 -16.51 4.68 15.74
C TYR A 173 -15.31 4.98 16.65
N ASP A 174 -15.10 4.15 17.70
CA ASP A 174 -13.98 4.26 18.62
C ASP A 174 -13.70 2.91 19.30
N TYR A 175 -12.65 2.84 20.10
CA TYR A 175 -12.22 1.63 20.79
C TYR A 175 -11.77 1.93 22.22
N GLU A 176 -12.10 1.05 23.15
CA GLU A 176 -11.49 0.99 24.47
C GLU A 176 -10.43 -0.12 24.47
N THR A 177 -9.16 0.25 24.64
CA THR A 177 -8.04 -0.71 24.70
C THR A 177 -7.52 -0.81 26.12
N ILE A 178 -7.56 -2.02 26.71
CA ILE A 178 -7.15 -2.30 28.09
C ILE A 178 -6.01 -3.28 28.08
N GLY A 179 -4.86 -2.89 28.61
CA GLY A 179 -3.62 -3.67 28.65
C GLY A 179 -2.53 -3.10 27.76
N GLU A 180 -1.35 -3.69 27.88
CA GLU A 180 -0.17 -3.32 27.10
C GLU A 180 -0.02 -4.28 25.91
N TYR A 181 0.47 -3.77 24.79
CA TYR A 181 0.77 -4.54 23.60
C TYR A 181 2.01 -4.01 22.88
N PRO A 182 2.79 -4.86 22.20
CA PRO A 182 3.98 -4.43 21.47
C PRO A 182 3.58 -3.59 20.25
N ARG A 183 4.34 -2.50 20.01
CA ARG A 183 4.11 -1.61 18.86
C ARG A 183 5.16 -1.82 17.79
N TRP A 184 4.77 -1.52 16.56
CA TRP A 184 5.70 -1.51 15.45
C TRP A 184 6.81 -0.48 15.65
N GLY A 185 8.05 -0.92 15.47
CA GLY A 185 9.24 -0.06 15.66
C GLY A 185 9.89 -0.11 17.05
N GLU A 186 9.32 -0.86 17.99
CA GLU A 186 9.90 -1.11 19.32
C GLU A 186 10.86 -2.32 19.34
N ASP A 187 11.12 -2.93 18.16
CA ASP A 187 11.95 -4.13 18.01
C ASP A 187 11.45 -5.35 18.82
N ASP A 188 10.14 -5.43 19.02
CA ASP A 188 9.51 -6.57 19.69
C ASP A 188 9.20 -7.65 18.64
N PRO A 189 9.67 -8.90 18.85
CA PRO A 189 9.41 -10.00 17.89
C PRO A 189 7.94 -10.23 17.58
N ARG A 190 7.05 -9.96 18.54
CA ARG A 190 5.59 -10.18 18.39
C ARG A 190 4.97 -9.20 17.38
N SER A 191 5.37 -7.93 17.40
CA SER A 191 4.92 -6.95 16.40
C SER A 191 5.61 -7.15 15.06
N ASN A 192 6.87 -7.58 15.05
CA ASN A 192 7.60 -7.91 13.83
C ASN A 192 6.95 -9.09 13.08
N GLU A 193 6.53 -10.14 13.79
CA GLU A 193 5.80 -11.28 13.21
C GLU A 193 4.49 -10.85 12.51
N LEU A 194 3.73 -9.93 13.11
CA LEU A 194 2.51 -9.38 12.52
C LEU A 194 2.82 -8.53 11.28
N ALA A 195 3.91 -7.78 11.31
CA ALA A 195 4.36 -6.98 10.19
C ALA A 195 4.79 -7.86 9.01
N GLU A 196 5.55 -8.90 9.27
CA GLU A 196 5.97 -9.89 8.26
C GLU A 196 4.76 -10.58 7.63
N TRP A 197 3.81 -11.04 8.46
CA TRP A 197 2.56 -11.63 7.99
C TRP A 197 1.80 -10.66 7.08
N LEU A 198 1.66 -9.39 7.45
CA LEU A 198 0.92 -8.41 6.66
C LEU A 198 1.57 -8.17 5.30
N VAL A 199 2.90 -8.04 5.28
CA VAL A 199 3.66 -7.87 4.02
C VAL A 199 3.50 -9.10 3.13
N GLU A 200 3.63 -10.30 3.69
CA GLU A 200 3.49 -11.56 2.95
C GLU A 200 2.06 -11.73 2.41
N ALA A 201 1.06 -11.55 3.27
CA ALA A 201 -0.35 -11.67 2.91
C ALA A 201 -0.73 -10.70 1.76
N TYR A 202 -0.27 -9.46 1.83
CA TYR A 202 -0.52 -8.46 0.79
C TYR A 202 0.24 -8.77 -0.50
N THR A 203 1.53 -9.07 -0.40
CA THR A 203 2.39 -9.31 -1.56
C THR A 203 1.98 -10.56 -2.34
N THR A 204 1.63 -11.63 -1.64
CA THR A 204 1.18 -12.88 -2.26
C THR A 204 -0.09 -12.66 -3.07
N ARG A 205 -1.05 -11.92 -2.52
CA ARG A 205 -2.28 -11.56 -3.24
C ARG A 205 -1.99 -10.75 -4.49
N LEU A 206 -1.19 -9.72 -4.40
CA LEU A 206 -0.82 -8.91 -5.58
C LEU A 206 -0.15 -9.74 -6.68
N ARG A 207 0.78 -10.62 -6.32
CA ARG A 207 1.52 -11.46 -7.27
C ARG A 207 0.69 -12.58 -7.89
N SER A 208 -0.48 -12.89 -7.34
CA SER A 208 -1.42 -13.84 -7.95
C SER A 208 -2.16 -13.25 -9.16
N HIS A 209 -2.14 -11.94 -9.34
CA HIS A 209 -2.84 -11.24 -10.41
C HIS A 209 -1.98 -11.07 -11.66
N LYS A 210 -2.66 -11.01 -12.79
CA LYS A 210 -2.03 -10.64 -14.06
C LYS A 210 -2.01 -9.12 -14.21
N LEU A 211 -0.83 -8.56 -14.32
CA LEU A 211 -0.64 -7.13 -14.51
C LEU A 211 -0.53 -6.75 -15.99
N TYR A 212 -0.84 -5.49 -16.28
CA TYR A 212 -0.73 -4.92 -17.61
C TYR A 212 0.68 -5.10 -18.17
N LYS A 213 0.76 -5.52 -19.43
CA LYS A 213 2.02 -5.87 -20.14
C LYS A 213 2.87 -6.94 -19.43
N ASN A 214 2.25 -7.80 -18.62
CA ASN A 214 2.92 -8.84 -17.83
C ASN A 214 3.99 -8.30 -16.87
N ALA A 215 3.80 -7.10 -16.35
CA ALA A 215 4.65 -6.54 -15.31
C ALA A 215 4.57 -7.36 -14.02
N GLU A 216 5.60 -7.29 -13.19
CA GLU A 216 5.60 -7.87 -11.85
C GLU A 216 5.18 -6.86 -10.80
N ALA A 217 4.45 -7.33 -9.78
CA ALA A 217 4.06 -6.48 -8.65
C ALA A 217 5.23 -6.29 -7.69
N THR A 218 5.54 -5.03 -7.38
CA THR A 218 6.43 -4.65 -6.29
C THR A 218 5.67 -3.87 -5.23
N VAL A 219 6.03 -4.03 -3.96
CA VAL A 219 5.37 -3.34 -2.85
C VAL A 219 6.30 -2.28 -2.27
N SER A 220 5.75 -1.12 -1.98
CA SER A 220 6.46 -0.07 -1.25
C SER A 220 5.65 0.44 -0.07
N LEU A 221 6.32 0.69 1.05
CA LEU A 221 5.76 1.39 2.19
C LEU A 221 5.87 2.90 1.94
N LEU A 222 4.75 3.61 2.10
CA LEU A 222 4.69 5.02 1.79
C LEU A 222 5.33 5.89 2.89
N THR A 223 5.77 7.08 2.48
CA THR A 223 6.41 8.05 3.37
C THR A 223 5.44 8.66 4.38
N ILE A 224 5.99 9.29 5.41
CA ILE A 224 5.24 10.03 6.46
C ILE A 224 4.23 11.02 5.86
N THR A 225 4.61 11.76 4.82
CA THR A 225 3.73 12.73 4.16
C THR A 225 2.44 12.09 3.62
N SER A 226 2.56 10.92 3.00
CA SER A 226 1.40 10.17 2.51
C SER A 226 0.52 9.70 3.68
N ASN A 227 1.11 9.17 4.74
CA ASN A 227 0.38 8.73 5.92
C ASN A 227 -0.39 9.88 6.59
N VAL A 228 0.19 11.06 6.71
CA VAL A 228 -0.48 12.27 7.24
C VAL A 228 -1.67 12.67 6.36
N ALA A 229 -1.56 12.59 5.05
CA ALA A 229 -2.65 12.91 4.14
C ALA A 229 -3.82 11.92 4.29
N TYR A 230 -3.52 10.63 4.40
CA TYR A 230 -4.53 9.57 4.52
C TYR A 230 -5.13 9.44 5.93
N SER A 231 -4.42 9.86 6.98
CA SER A 231 -4.96 9.84 8.36
C SER A 231 -6.24 10.65 8.51
N LYS A 232 -6.40 11.72 7.72
CA LYS A 232 -7.62 12.54 7.72
C LYS A 232 -8.85 11.85 7.12
N GLN A 233 -8.65 10.74 6.43
CA GLN A 233 -9.68 9.95 5.77
C GLN A 233 -9.91 8.61 6.46
N THR A 234 -9.28 8.40 7.60
CA THR A 234 -9.33 7.15 8.36
C THR A 234 -9.93 7.42 9.74
N GLY A 235 -10.81 6.56 10.20
CA GLY A 235 -11.38 6.62 11.55
C GLY A 235 -10.37 6.24 12.63
N ASN A 236 -10.83 6.21 13.88
CA ASN A 236 -10.04 5.79 15.02
C ASN A 236 -9.67 4.29 14.93
N SER A 237 -8.52 3.94 15.46
CA SER A 237 -8.05 2.56 15.61
C SER A 237 -7.61 2.30 17.06
N PRO A 238 -7.60 1.04 17.51
CA PRO A 238 -7.13 0.66 18.84
C PRO A 238 -5.73 1.12 19.16
#